data_5718ce06ed3a0c705ee8d2c232be1fc9
#
_entry.id   5718ce06ed3a0c705ee8d2c232be1fc9
#
_cell.length_a   1.000
_cell.length_b   1.000
_cell.length_c   1.000
_cell.angle_alpha   90.00
_cell.angle_beta   90.00
_cell.angle_gamma   90.00
#
_symmetry.space_group_name_H-M   'P 1'
#
loop_
_entity.id
_entity.type
_entity.pdbx_description
1 polymer ?
#
loop_
_entity_poly.entity_id
_entity_poly.type
_entity_poly.pdbx_seq_one_letter_code
_entity_poly.pdbx_strand_id
1 'polypeptide(L)'
;SAAQTGMTPLLLAIGSAHFETASVLLDLGANPNAAPLGWAPIHQITWIRKAGQAGSNNPAPQGSGKIGSLEFTKKLVESGADINAKVTKRPPVGVSDLNMRGGTAFLLAARTADVDLMRLLVDLGADPHETNDDLSTPLMVAAGLGTGAPGEDPGTEEEVLEAVKYALSLGEDINAVDVLGNTAMHGAAYKHLPLVVAYLDEQGAEISIWNQENEIGHTPLLIAEGIHRGMNIVSSSVTEMAIKNILDRFPLPQ
;
A
#
# COMPACT_ATOMS: atom_id res chain seq x y z
N SER A 1 -0.49 31.06 -4.49
CA SER A 1 -1.78 31.34 -3.91
C SER A 1 -2.53 30.02 -3.65
N ALA A 2 -2.88 29.79 -2.38
CA ALA A 2 -3.54 28.56 -1.93
C ALA A 2 -4.89 28.26 -2.61
N ALA A 3 -5.45 29.19 -3.33
CA ALA A 3 -6.70 29.05 -4.08
C ALA A 3 -6.61 28.09 -5.29
N GLN A 4 -5.43 27.66 -5.70
CA GLN A 4 -5.26 26.81 -6.88
C GLN A 4 -5.27 25.32 -6.58
N THR A 5 -5.17 24.90 -5.32
CA THR A 5 -5.05 23.46 -5.00
C THR A 5 -6.34 22.83 -4.50
N GLY A 6 -7.35 23.59 -4.08
CA GLY A 6 -8.56 23.05 -3.46
C GLY A 6 -8.33 22.35 -2.11
N MET A 7 -7.11 22.36 -1.57
CA MET A 7 -6.81 21.75 -0.27
C MET A 7 -7.45 22.52 0.87
N THR A 8 -8.03 21.82 1.83
CA THR A 8 -8.49 22.43 3.08
C THR A 8 -7.31 22.77 3.99
N PRO A 9 -7.46 23.74 4.93
CA PRO A 9 -6.43 24.02 5.94
C PRO A 9 -6.02 22.75 6.73
N LEU A 10 -6.98 21.86 7.02
CA LEU A 10 -6.71 20.60 7.69
C LEU A 10 -5.80 19.69 6.86
N LEU A 11 -6.11 19.49 5.57
CA LEU A 11 -5.25 18.70 4.67
C LEU A 11 -3.85 19.31 4.52
N LEU A 12 -3.74 20.65 4.47
CA LEU A 12 -2.44 21.33 4.40
C LEU A 12 -1.61 21.09 5.67
N ALA A 13 -2.22 21.23 6.85
CA ALA A 13 -1.55 20.99 8.12
C ALA A 13 -1.07 19.53 8.24
N ILE A 14 -1.91 18.56 7.88
CA ILE A 14 -1.56 17.13 7.86
C ILE A 14 -0.43 16.87 6.85
N GLY A 15 -0.55 17.38 5.62
CA GLY A 15 0.45 17.18 4.57
C GLY A 15 1.84 17.73 4.89
N SER A 16 1.92 18.68 5.83
CA SER A 16 3.16 19.24 6.36
C SER A 16 3.56 18.63 7.72
N ALA A 17 2.87 17.59 8.17
CA ALA A 17 3.03 16.93 9.48
C ALA A 17 2.93 17.91 10.69
N HIS A 18 2.11 18.96 10.57
CA HIS A 18 1.83 19.92 11.65
C HIS A 18 0.60 19.47 12.44
N PHE A 19 0.74 18.36 13.20
CA PHE A 19 -0.39 17.70 13.85
C PHE A 19 -1.03 18.51 14.99
N GLU A 20 -0.28 19.36 15.70
CA GLU A 20 -0.86 20.31 16.65
C GLU A 20 -1.80 21.31 15.97
N THR A 21 -1.36 21.89 14.84
CA THR A 21 -2.19 22.80 14.05
C THR A 21 -3.43 22.07 13.51
N ALA A 22 -3.25 20.86 13.01
CA ALA A 22 -4.36 20.02 12.54
C ALA A 22 -5.35 19.69 13.68
N SER A 23 -4.84 19.43 14.89
CA SER A 23 -5.66 19.18 16.08
C SER A 23 -6.49 20.41 16.47
N VAL A 24 -5.89 21.60 16.48
CA VAL A 24 -6.60 22.86 16.75
C VAL A 24 -7.69 23.11 15.69
N LEU A 25 -7.40 22.82 14.41
CA LEU A 25 -8.40 22.96 13.35
C LEU A 25 -9.61 22.03 13.57
N LEU A 26 -9.38 20.79 14.03
CA LEU A 26 -10.47 19.88 14.39
C LEU A 26 -11.29 20.40 15.57
N ASP A 27 -10.62 20.91 16.62
CA ASP A 27 -11.28 21.50 17.79
C ASP A 27 -12.12 22.74 17.43
N LEU A 28 -11.73 23.46 16.37
CA LEU A 28 -12.48 24.58 15.80
C LEU A 28 -13.56 24.16 14.79
N GLY A 29 -13.82 22.87 14.63
CA GLY A 29 -14.90 22.35 13.79
C GLY A 29 -14.52 22.14 12.32
N ALA A 30 -13.23 21.99 11.99
CA ALA A 30 -12.84 21.56 10.65
C ALA A 30 -13.44 20.18 10.35
N ASN A 31 -14.02 20.01 9.15
CA ASN A 31 -14.61 18.75 8.74
C ASN A 31 -13.53 17.65 8.55
N PRO A 32 -13.51 16.58 9.38
CA PRO A 32 -12.51 15.52 9.30
C PRO A 32 -12.65 14.62 8.06
N ASN A 33 -13.77 14.75 7.33
CA ASN A 33 -14.10 13.97 6.14
C ASN A 33 -14.00 14.78 4.85
N ALA A 34 -13.51 16.02 4.91
CA ALA A 34 -13.41 16.85 3.71
C ALA A 34 -12.42 16.25 2.69
N ALA A 35 -12.93 15.86 1.52
CA ALA A 35 -12.17 15.20 0.45
C ALA A 35 -12.26 15.95 -0.90
N PRO A 36 -11.94 17.26 -0.95
CA PRO A 36 -12.16 18.08 -2.16
C PRO A 36 -11.29 17.66 -3.34
N LEU A 37 -10.20 16.94 -3.09
CA LEU A 37 -9.27 16.43 -4.09
C LEU A 37 -9.45 14.94 -4.38
N GLY A 38 -10.41 14.28 -3.70
CA GLY A 38 -10.71 12.87 -3.87
C GLY A 38 -10.13 11.97 -2.79
N TRP A 39 -9.49 12.53 -1.77
CA TRP A 39 -9.03 11.82 -0.57
C TRP A 39 -9.31 12.63 0.69
N ALA A 40 -9.63 11.95 1.78
CA ALA A 40 -9.89 12.54 3.09
C ALA A 40 -8.60 12.64 3.92
N PRO A 41 -8.62 13.40 5.03
CA PRO A 41 -7.51 13.51 5.98
C PRO A 41 -6.92 12.16 6.42
N ILE A 42 -7.75 11.14 6.65
CA ILE A 42 -7.31 9.82 7.07
C ILE A 42 -6.40 9.14 6.03
N HIS A 43 -6.69 9.30 4.74
CA HIS A 43 -5.83 8.77 3.69
C HIS A 43 -4.49 9.49 3.62
N GLN A 44 -4.48 10.82 3.82
CA GLN A 44 -3.25 11.61 3.70
C GLN A 44 -2.18 11.20 4.71
N ILE A 45 -2.57 10.70 5.87
CA ILE A 45 -1.65 10.21 6.89
C ILE A 45 -0.77 9.08 6.35
N THR A 46 -1.30 8.19 5.53
CA THR A 46 -0.58 7.00 5.06
C THR A 46 0.70 7.32 4.31
N TRP A 47 0.69 8.30 3.39
CA TRP A 47 1.88 8.63 2.60
C TRP A 47 2.75 9.74 3.18
N ILE A 48 2.29 10.45 4.21
CA ILE A 48 3.17 11.35 4.94
C ILE A 48 4.01 10.62 6.00
N ARG A 49 3.56 9.45 6.47
CA ARG A 49 4.31 8.62 7.42
C ARG A 49 5.44 7.85 6.75
N LYS A 50 5.14 7.23 5.61
CA LYS A 50 6.10 6.47 4.80
C LYS A 50 5.95 6.90 3.33
N ALA A 51 6.62 7.98 2.95
CA ALA A 51 6.51 8.56 1.60
C ALA A 51 7.35 7.81 0.56
N GLY A 52 8.48 7.25 0.98
CA GLY A 52 9.40 6.49 0.15
C GLY A 52 10.56 5.94 0.98
N GLN A 53 11.43 5.13 0.36
CA GLN A 53 12.64 4.63 1.01
C GLN A 53 13.71 5.72 1.19
N ALA A 54 14.73 5.42 2.00
CA ALA A 54 15.90 6.29 2.16
C ALA A 54 16.56 6.55 0.78
N GLY A 55 16.70 7.83 0.42
CA GLY A 55 17.19 8.23 -0.91
C GLY A 55 16.08 8.58 -1.91
N SER A 56 14.81 8.38 -1.58
CA SER A 56 13.69 8.86 -2.37
C SER A 56 13.72 10.38 -2.53
N ASN A 57 13.34 10.87 -3.71
CA ASN A 57 13.16 12.30 -3.97
C ASN A 57 11.93 12.90 -3.25
N ASN A 58 11.16 12.08 -2.53
CA ASN A 58 9.98 12.48 -1.79
C ASN A 58 10.02 11.95 -0.34
N PRO A 59 10.92 12.49 0.51
CA PRO A 59 11.01 12.07 1.89
C PRO A 59 9.76 12.48 2.68
N ALA A 60 9.47 11.75 3.76
CA ALA A 60 8.41 12.10 4.68
C ALA A 60 8.65 13.51 5.26
N PRO A 61 7.60 14.36 5.39
CA PRO A 61 7.74 15.69 5.92
C PRO A 61 8.22 15.67 7.37
N GLN A 62 9.14 16.55 7.69
CA GLN A 62 9.60 16.77 9.07
C GLN A 62 8.55 17.61 9.80
N GLY A 63 7.75 16.96 10.64
CA GLY A 63 6.76 17.64 11.46
C GLY A 63 7.39 18.53 12.53
N SER A 64 6.63 19.54 12.98
CA SER A 64 6.94 20.30 14.17
C SER A 64 5.91 19.99 15.25
N GLY A 65 6.35 19.95 16.51
CA GLY A 65 5.46 19.74 17.65
C GLY A 65 5.69 18.40 18.38
N LYS A 66 4.75 18.07 19.27
CA LYS A 66 4.85 16.89 20.15
C LYS A 66 3.88 15.78 19.80
N ILE A 67 2.81 16.11 19.05
CA ILE A 67 1.79 15.12 18.64
C ILE A 67 2.35 14.30 17.47
N GLY A 68 2.44 12.98 17.68
CA GLY A 68 2.82 12.05 16.64
C GLY A 68 1.65 11.73 15.69
N SER A 69 1.98 11.24 14.49
CA SER A 69 0.96 10.88 13.48
C SER A 69 -0.04 9.83 13.95
N LEU A 70 0.39 8.83 14.74
CA LEU A 70 -0.52 7.81 15.29
C LEU A 70 -1.47 8.39 16.34
N GLU A 71 -0.97 9.26 17.21
CA GLU A 71 -1.80 9.96 18.19
C GLU A 71 -2.80 10.89 17.49
N PHE A 72 -2.35 11.61 16.47
CA PHE A 72 -3.24 12.44 15.65
C PHE A 72 -4.30 11.61 14.91
N THR A 73 -3.96 10.42 14.44
CA THR A 73 -4.94 9.51 13.79
C THR A 73 -6.08 9.15 14.75
N LYS A 74 -5.78 8.86 16.02
CA LYS A 74 -6.83 8.63 17.05
C LYS A 74 -7.73 9.86 17.18
N LYS A 75 -7.13 11.04 17.36
CA LYS A 75 -7.89 12.28 17.48
C LYS A 75 -8.75 12.57 16.24
N LEU A 76 -8.25 12.27 15.05
CA LEU A 76 -8.98 12.46 13.81
C LEU A 76 -10.24 11.59 13.77
N VAL A 77 -10.13 10.31 14.17
CA VAL A 77 -11.27 9.37 14.26
C VAL A 77 -12.23 9.79 15.36
N GLU A 78 -11.73 10.17 16.55
CA GLU A 78 -12.54 10.73 17.65
C GLU A 78 -13.32 11.98 17.24
N SER A 79 -12.77 12.76 16.31
CA SER A 79 -13.44 13.94 15.73
C SER A 79 -14.44 13.60 14.63
N GLY A 80 -14.73 12.31 14.39
CA GLY A 80 -15.75 11.84 13.45
C GLY A 80 -15.23 11.58 12.03
N ALA A 81 -13.93 11.32 11.85
CA ALA A 81 -13.43 10.83 10.57
C ALA A 81 -14.01 9.44 10.26
N ASP A 82 -14.49 9.25 9.04
CA ASP A 82 -14.87 7.95 8.52
C ASP A 82 -13.59 7.13 8.25
N ILE A 83 -13.38 6.10 9.06
CA ILE A 83 -12.18 5.27 9.01
C ILE A 83 -12.14 4.39 7.75
N ASN A 84 -13.29 4.08 7.17
CA ASN A 84 -13.45 3.32 5.94
C ASN A 84 -13.74 4.19 4.71
N ALA A 85 -13.50 5.51 4.82
CA ALA A 85 -13.61 6.40 3.69
C ALA A 85 -12.82 5.89 2.48
N LYS A 86 -13.38 6.04 1.27
CA LYS A 86 -12.76 5.56 0.03
C LYS A 86 -12.17 6.71 -0.80
N VAL A 87 -11.00 6.47 -1.35
CA VAL A 87 -10.37 7.37 -2.32
C VAL A 87 -11.21 7.40 -3.61
N THR A 88 -11.49 8.59 -4.12
CA THR A 88 -12.24 8.77 -5.38
C THR A 88 -11.39 9.26 -6.54
N LYS A 89 -10.21 9.82 -6.25
CA LYS A 89 -9.20 10.23 -7.25
C LYS A 89 -7.81 9.89 -6.74
N ARG A 90 -6.90 9.55 -7.65
CA ARG A 90 -5.51 9.21 -7.32
C ARG A 90 -4.85 10.31 -6.50
N PRO A 91 -4.32 10.01 -5.29
CA PRO A 91 -3.51 10.93 -4.51
C PRO A 91 -2.11 11.15 -5.12
N PRO A 92 -1.40 12.22 -4.75
CA PRO A 92 -0.04 12.51 -5.23
C PRO A 92 1.01 11.70 -4.43
N VAL A 93 1.01 10.38 -4.56
CA VAL A 93 1.82 9.45 -3.75
C VAL A 93 3.08 8.94 -4.48
N GLY A 94 3.63 9.69 -5.40
CA GLY A 94 4.80 9.27 -6.16
C GLY A 94 4.47 8.28 -7.28
N VAL A 95 5.48 7.52 -7.72
CA VAL A 95 5.33 6.54 -8.79
C VAL A 95 4.64 5.30 -8.24
N SER A 96 3.49 4.94 -8.78
CA SER A 96 2.78 3.70 -8.45
C SER A 96 1.83 3.35 -9.59
N ASP A 97 1.74 2.08 -9.92
CA ASP A 97 0.80 1.55 -10.92
C ASP A 97 -0.52 1.09 -10.28
N LEU A 98 -0.63 1.13 -8.94
CA LEU A 98 -1.83 0.77 -8.21
C LEU A 98 -2.99 1.72 -8.54
N ASN A 99 -4.14 1.18 -8.89
CA ASN A 99 -5.40 1.92 -8.86
C ASN A 99 -5.80 2.19 -7.41
N MET A 100 -5.69 3.44 -6.97
CA MET A 100 -6.00 3.80 -5.57
C MET A 100 -7.48 4.15 -5.37
N ARG A 101 -8.29 4.21 -6.44
CA ARG A 101 -9.74 4.47 -6.30
C ARG A 101 -10.40 3.31 -5.56
N GLY A 102 -11.36 3.62 -4.72
CA GLY A 102 -11.99 2.64 -3.83
C GLY A 102 -11.14 2.25 -2.62
N GLY A 103 -9.84 2.55 -2.62
CA GLY A 103 -8.94 2.17 -1.51
C GLY A 103 -9.22 2.96 -0.24
N THR A 104 -9.16 2.27 0.90
CA THR A 104 -9.26 2.82 2.25
C THR A 104 -7.90 3.23 2.81
N ALA A 105 -7.88 3.90 3.96
CA ALA A 105 -6.63 4.20 4.66
C ALA A 105 -5.88 2.92 5.07
N PHE A 106 -6.59 1.82 5.40
CA PHE A 106 -5.97 0.53 5.71
C PHE A 106 -5.23 -0.05 4.51
N LEU A 107 -5.88 -0.11 3.33
CA LEU A 107 -5.25 -0.56 2.09
C LEU A 107 -4.02 0.29 1.73
N LEU A 108 -4.10 1.62 1.90
CA LEU A 108 -2.97 2.50 1.62
C LEU A 108 -1.84 2.38 2.66
N ALA A 109 -2.14 2.07 3.93
CA ALA A 109 -1.15 1.74 4.94
C ALA A 109 -0.44 0.41 4.62
N ALA A 110 -1.18 -0.59 4.14
CA ALA A 110 -0.63 -1.85 3.64
C ALA A 110 0.34 -1.61 2.46
N ARG A 111 -0.02 -0.75 1.51
CA ARG A 111 0.86 -0.34 0.40
C ARG A 111 2.21 0.21 0.86
N THR A 112 2.22 0.94 1.94
CA THR A 112 3.45 1.55 2.48
C THR A 112 4.16 0.68 3.51
N ALA A 113 3.68 -0.55 3.74
CA ALA A 113 4.16 -1.46 4.78
C ALA A 113 4.22 -0.79 6.18
N ASP A 114 3.23 0.04 6.48
CA ASP A 114 3.13 0.75 7.76
C ASP A 114 2.30 -0.07 8.76
N VAL A 115 2.90 -1.12 9.31
CA VAL A 115 2.21 -2.07 10.20
C VAL A 115 1.66 -1.39 11.46
N ASP A 116 2.37 -0.40 12.00
CA ASP A 116 1.89 0.35 13.16
C ASP A 116 0.59 1.08 12.86
N LEU A 117 0.49 1.70 11.68
CA LEU A 117 -0.73 2.36 11.24
C LEU A 117 -1.82 1.33 10.90
N MET A 118 -1.48 0.21 10.25
CA MET A 118 -2.43 -0.87 9.96
C MET A 118 -3.08 -1.38 11.26
N ARG A 119 -2.28 -1.69 12.29
CA ARG A 119 -2.78 -2.13 13.60
C ARG A 119 -3.68 -1.08 14.24
N LEU A 120 -3.24 0.17 14.26
CA LEU A 120 -4.04 1.26 14.82
C LEU A 120 -5.38 1.43 14.11
N LEU A 121 -5.39 1.36 12.77
CA LEU A 121 -6.64 1.50 11.99
C LEU A 121 -7.62 0.37 12.33
N VAL A 122 -7.16 -0.88 12.46
CA VAL A 122 -8.00 -2.01 12.89
C VAL A 122 -8.53 -1.80 14.31
N ASP A 123 -7.66 -1.38 15.25
CA ASP A 123 -8.05 -1.07 16.63
C ASP A 123 -9.12 0.03 16.71
N LEU A 124 -9.13 0.94 15.75
CA LEU A 124 -10.11 2.03 15.63
C LEU A 124 -11.35 1.64 14.81
N GLY A 125 -11.44 0.40 14.31
CA GLY A 125 -12.62 -0.14 13.63
C GLY A 125 -12.56 -0.09 12.09
N ALA A 126 -11.37 0.03 11.49
CA ALA A 126 -11.23 -0.13 10.05
C ALA A 126 -11.55 -1.57 9.63
N ASP A 127 -12.24 -1.72 8.51
CA ASP A 127 -12.42 -3.01 7.86
C ASP A 127 -11.14 -3.38 7.09
N PRO A 128 -10.41 -4.44 7.49
CA PRO A 128 -9.16 -4.82 6.85
C PRO A 128 -9.36 -5.56 5.52
N HIS A 129 -10.59 -5.88 5.11
CA HIS A 129 -10.90 -6.63 3.89
C HIS A 129 -11.41 -5.75 2.75
N GLU A 130 -11.54 -4.44 2.96
CA GLU A 130 -11.98 -3.52 1.91
C GLU A 130 -10.93 -3.41 0.80
N THR A 131 -11.38 -3.68 -0.44
CA THR A 131 -10.55 -3.63 -1.64
C THR A 131 -10.63 -2.27 -2.34
N ASN A 132 -9.74 -2.04 -3.31
CA ASN A 132 -9.87 -0.94 -4.27
C ASN A 132 -10.91 -1.27 -5.37
N ASP A 133 -11.09 -0.35 -6.33
CA ASP A 133 -12.04 -0.55 -7.46
C ASP A 133 -11.64 -1.72 -8.39
N ASP A 134 -10.39 -2.17 -8.37
CA ASP A 134 -9.91 -3.33 -9.14
C ASP A 134 -9.99 -4.64 -8.33
N LEU A 135 -10.61 -4.63 -7.16
CA LEU A 135 -10.68 -5.75 -6.22
C LEU A 135 -9.30 -6.21 -5.71
N SER A 136 -8.26 -5.38 -5.80
CA SER A 136 -6.97 -5.70 -5.20
C SER A 136 -7.10 -5.63 -3.67
N THR A 137 -6.72 -6.71 -2.99
CA THR A 137 -6.84 -6.84 -1.53
C THR A 137 -5.70 -6.14 -0.81
N PRO A 138 -5.85 -5.77 0.48
CA PRO A 138 -4.75 -5.28 1.31
C PRO A 138 -3.54 -6.21 1.34
N LEU A 139 -3.73 -7.54 1.30
CA LEU A 139 -2.64 -8.51 1.20
C LEU A 139 -1.84 -8.37 -0.09
N MET A 140 -2.53 -8.29 -1.25
CA MET A 140 -1.85 -8.09 -2.55
C MET A 140 -1.04 -6.81 -2.56
N VAL A 141 -1.65 -5.74 -2.03
CA VAL A 141 -1.05 -4.41 -1.99
C VAL A 141 0.12 -4.37 -0.99
N ALA A 142 0.00 -5.01 0.18
CA ALA A 142 1.10 -5.19 1.12
C ALA A 142 2.26 -5.96 0.49
N ALA A 143 1.97 -7.03 -0.27
CA ALA A 143 2.98 -7.82 -0.97
C ALA A 143 3.69 -7.06 -2.12
N GLY A 144 3.26 -5.83 -2.43
CA GLY A 144 3.93 -4.97 -3.41
C GLY A 144 3.19 -4.77 -4.72
N LEU A 145 1.91 -5.19 -4.81
CA LEU A 145 1.11 -4.92 -6.01
C LEU A 145 1.01 -3.41 -6.24
N GLY A 146 1.25 -3.01 -7.49
CA GLY A 146 1.27 -1.61 -7.90
C GLY A 146 2.59 -0.89 -7.64
N THR A 147 3.66 -1.62 -7.33
CA THR A 147 5.02 -1.06 -7.26
C THR A 147 5.43 -0.54 -8.64
N GLY A 148 5.71 0.76 -8.72
CA GLY A 148 6.17 1.43 -9.94
C GLY A 148 7.69 1.48 -10.05
N ALA A 149 8.39 1.55 -8.94
CA ALA A 149 9.85 1.63 -8.86
C ALA A 149 10.37 0.81 -7.69
N PRO A 150 10.75 -0.47 -7.90
CA PRO A 150 11.38 -1.28 -6.87
C PRO A 150 12.59 -0.57 -6.28
N GLY A 151 12.67 -0.52 -4.94
CA GLY A 151 13.73 0.20 -4.22
C GLY A 151 13.44 1.68 -3.92
N GLU A 152 12.48 2.31 -4.58
CA GLU A 152 12.02 3.68 -4.23
C GLU A 152 10.67 3.67 -3.50
N ASP A 153 9.84 2.66 -3.72
CA ASP A 153 8.56 2.51 -3.05
C ASP A 153 8.75 2.24 -1.54
N PRO A 154 7.83 2.71 -0.68
CA PRO A 154 7.94 2.55 0.77
C PRO A 154 8.02 1.08 1.22
N GLY A 155 8.74 0.88 2.32
CA GLY A 155 8.88 -0.40 3.00
C GLY A 155 10.10 -1.21 2.52
N THR A 156 10.99 -1.55 3.47
CA THR A 156 12.02 -2.57 3.25
C THR A 156 11.37 -3.95 3.10
N GLU A 157 12.11 -4.96 2.65
CA GLU A 157 11.56 -6.31 2.50
C GLU A 157 11.06 -6.88 3.84
N GLU A 158 11.78 -6.61 4.94
CA GLU A 158 11.38 -7.03 6.28
C GLU A 158 10.07 -6.35 6.74
N GLU A 159 9.93 -5.04 6.49
CA GLU A 159 8.70 -4.30 6.81
C GLU A 159 7.53 -4.80 5.97
N VAL A 160 7.76 -5.08 4.69
CA VAL A 160 6.75 -5.66 3.79
C VAL A 160 6.34 -7.05 4.26
N LEU A 161 7.31 -7.91 4.63
CA LEU A 161 7.02 -9.23 5.16
C LEU A 161 6.18 -9.16 6.44
N GLU A 162 6.45 -8.19 7.32
CA GLU A 162 5.64 -7.97 8.52
C GLU A 162 4.20 -7.53 8.16
N ALA A 163 4.04 -6.63 7.17
CA ALA A 163 2.74 -6.19 6.71
C ALA A 163 1.93 -7.34 6.09
N VAL A 164 2.57 -8.19 5.26
CA VAL A 164 1.97 -9.39 4.68
C VAL A 164 1.53 -10.37 5.77
N LYS A 165 2.39 -10.64 6.76
CA LYS A 165 2.06 -11.48 7.91
C LYS A 165 0.86 -10.94 8.68
N TYR A 166 0.81 -9.63 8.89
CA TYR A 166 -0.29 -9.01 9.59
C TYR A 166 -1.59 -9.10 8.79
N ALA A 167 -1.59 -8.81 7.49
CA ALA A 167 -2.76 -8.95 6.64
C ALA A 167 -3.31 -10.40 6.64
N LEU A 168 -2.44 -11.41 6.48
CA LEU A 168 -2.84 -12.82 6.59
C LEU A 168 -3.41 -13.18 7.96
N SER A 169 -2.87 -12.61 9.04
CA SER A 169 -3.38 -12.86 10.41
C SER A 169 -4.79 -12.32 10.63
N LEU A 170 -5.24 -11.39 9.81
CA LEU A 170 -6.58 -10.83 9.81
C LEU A 170 -7.58 -11.66 8.98
N GLY A 171 -7.12 -12.73 8.31
CA GLY A 171 -7.96 -13.64 7.54
C GLY A 171 -8.08 -13.29 6.05
N GLU A 172 -7.15 -12.49 5.51
CA GLU A 172 -7.09 -12.24 4.06
C GLU A 172 -6.88 -13.54 3.28
N ASP A 173 -7.57 -13.67 2.15
CA ASP A 173 -7.41 -14.82 1.25
C ASP A 173 -6.09 -14.73 0.49
N ILE A 174 -5.16 -15.66 0.77
CA ILE A 174 -3.85 -15.74 0.12
C ILE A 174 -3.95 -16.03 -1.38
N ASN A 175 -5.05 -16.64 -1.81
CA ASN A 175 -5.32 -17.04 -3.18
C ASN A 175 -6.28 -16.08 -3.92
N ALA A 176 -6.58 -14.92 -3.32
CA ALA A 176 -7.39 -13.90 -3.98
C ALA A 176 -6.74 -13.48 -5.31
N VAL A 177 -7.59 -13.18 -6.30
CA VAL A 177 -7.20 -12.69 -7.63
C VAL A 177 -7.99 -11.41 -7.90
N ASP A 178 -7.31 -10.33 -8.28
CA ASP A 178 -7.98 -9.08 -8.64
C ASP A 178 -8.57 -9.12 -10.07
N VAL A 179 -9.30 -8.08 -10.47
CA VAL A 179 -9.92 -8.04 -11.81
C VAL A 179 -8.91 -8.02 -12.96
N LEU A 180 -7.65 -7.71 -12.67
CA LEU A 180 -6.56 -7.70 -13.64
C LEU A 180 -5.77 -9.02 -13.65
N GLY A 181 -6.19 -10.03 -12.89
CA GLY A 181 -5.52 -11.32 -12.80
C GLY A 181 -4.29 -11.32 -11.87
N ASN A 182 -4.09 -10.29 -11.06
CA ASN A 182 -2.97 -10.26 -10.13
C ASN A 182 -3.31 -10.98 -8.83
N THR A 183 -2.26 -11.52 -8.20
CA THR A 183 -2.27 -12.14 -6.86
C THR A 183 -1.20 -11.47 -5.99
N ALA A 184 -1.14 -11.82 -4.71
CA ALA A 184 -0.05 -11.39 -3.82
C ALA A 184 1.34 -11.79 -4.37
N MET A 185 1.44 -12.94 -5.06
CA MET A 185 2.69 -13.40 -5.67
C MET A 185 3.15 -12.47 -6.81
N HIS A 186 2.22 -11.95 -7.63
CA HIS A 186 2.53 -10.93 -8.63
C HIS A 186 3.09 -9.66 -7.96
N GLY A 187 2.48 -9.23 -6.85
CA GLY A 187 2.97 -8.09 -6.07
C GLY A 187 4.40 -8.29 -5.59
N ALA A 188 4.70 -9.44 -4.98
CA ALA A 188 6.04 -9.78 -4.50
C ALA A 188 7.08 -9.80 -5.64
N ALA A 189 6.69 -10.28 -6.82
CA ALA A 189 7.55 -10.25 -8.00
C ALA A 189 7.78 -8.81 -8.50
N TYR A 190 6.75 -7.96 -8.59
CA TYR A 190 6.89 -6.55 -9.00
C TYR A 190 7.79 -5.74 -8.07
N LYS A 191 7.77 -6.01 -6.77
CA LYS A 191 8.58 -5.29 -5.77
C LYS A 191 9.92 -5.97 -5.49
N HIS A 192 10.22 -7.11 -6.11
CA HIS A 192 11.47 -7.85 -5.98
C HIS A 192 11.73 -8.39 -4.56
N LEU A 193 10.74 -9.08 -3.99
CA LEU A 193 10.69 -9.51 -2.60
C LEU A 193 10.82 -11.04 -2.45
N PRO A 194 12.02 -11.64 -2.55
CA PRO A 194 12.20 -13.10 -2.47
C PRO A 194 11.76 -13.70 -1.13
N LEU A 195 11.89 -12.99 -0.01
CA LEU A 195 11.42 -13.48 1.29
C LEU A 195 9.89 -13.53 1.36
N VAL A 196 9.21 -12.57 0.73
CA VAL A 196 7.74 -12.57 0.64
C VAL A 196 7.26 -13.70 -0.27
N VAL A 197 7.93 -13.92 -1.41
CA VAL A 197 7.67 -15.08 -2.30
C VAL A 197 7.75 -16.39 -1.53
N ALA A 198 8.84 -16.61 -0.79
CA ALA A 198 9.02 -17.82 0.01
C ALA A 198 7.94 -17.94 1.10
N TYR A 199 7.62 -16.85 1.79
CA TYR A 199 6.61 -16.85 2.83
C TYR A 199 5.20 -17.14 2.30
N LEU A 200 4.79 -16.57 1.17
CA LEU A 200 3.50 -16.83 0.55
C LEU A 200 3.37 -18.33 0.18
N ASP A 201 4.43 -18.94 -0.38
CA ASP A 201 4.47 -20.36 -0.66
C ASP A 201 4.35 -21.22 0.61
N GLU A 202 5.10 -20.88 1.68
CA GLU A 202 5.01 -21.55 2.98
C GLU A 202 3.61 -21.46 3.61
N GLN A 203 2.88 -20.38 3.35
CA GLN A 203 1.51 -20.18 3.84
C GLN A 203 0.44 -20.82 2.94
N GLY A 204 0.82 -21.47 1.85
CA GLY A 204 -0.09 -22.23 1.00
C GLY A 204 -0.66 -21.48 -0.19
N ALA A 205 0.04 -20.47 -0.70
CA ALA A 205 -0.34 -19.86 -1.98
C ALA A 205 -0.33 -20.92 -3.10
N GLU A 206 -1.49 -21.12 -3.75
CA GLU A 206 -1.69 -22.18 -4.73
C GLU A 206 -1.05 -21.81 -6.08
N ILE A 207 -0.08 -22.65 -6.53
CA ILE A 207 0.64 -22.46 -7.81
C ILE A 207 -0.32 -22.37 -8.99
N SER A 208 -1.36 -23.20 -9.00
CA SER A 208 -2.38 -23.21 -10.05
C SER A 208 -3.13 -21.88 -10.19
N ILE A 209 -3.15 -21.07 -9.13
CA ILE A 209 -3.80 -19.75 -9.09
C ILE A 209 -2.78 -18.66 -9.43
N TRP A 210 -1.67 -18.58 -8.68
CA TRP A 210 -0.75 -17.47 -8.85
C TRP A 210 0.17 -17.57 -10.07
N ASN A 211 0.43 -18.77 -10.62
CA ASN A 211 1.28 -18.96 -11.80
C ASN A 211 0.47 -18.85 -13.10
N GLN A 212 -0.41 -17.84 -13.17
CA GLN A 212 -1.18 -17.49 -14.35
C GLN A 212 -0.72 -16.13 -14.88
N GLU A 213 -0.95 -15.88 -16.16
CA GLU A 213 -0.75 -14.57 -16.75
C GLU A 213 -1.84 -13.60 -16.24
N ASN A 214 -1.43 -12.40 -15.84
CA ASN A 214 -2.37 -11.33 -15.59
C ASN A 214 -2.87 -10.71 -16.92
N GLU A 215 -3.73 -9.69 -16.87
CA GLU A 215 -4.33 -9.07 -18.08
C GLU A 215 -3.31 -8.55 -19.09
N ILE A 216 -2.09 -8.22 -18.66
CA ILE A 216 -1.00 -7.74 -19.53
C ILE A 216 -0.02 -8.86 -19.93
N GLY A 217 -0.36 -10.13 -19.67
CA GLY A 217 0.43 -11.28 -20.08
C GLY A 217 1.65 -11.58 -19.20
N HIS A 218 1.66 -11.13 -17.96
CA HIS A 218 2.79 -11.34 -17.04
C HIS A 218 2.45 -12.38 -15.99
N THR A 219 3.27 -13.43 -15.88
CA THR A 219 3.33 -14.31 -14.71
C THR A 219 4.31 -13.74 -13.67
N PRO A 220 4.24 -14.14 -12.39
CA PRO A 220 5.25 -13.72 -11.40
C PRO A 220 6.69 -14.05 -11.81
N LEU A 221 6.90 -15.19 -12.47
CA LEU A 221 8.24 -15.55 -12.98
C LEU A 221 8.70 -14.59 -14.07
N LEU A 222 7.86 -14.29 -15.07
CA LEU A 222 8.20 -13.36 -16.15
C LEU A 222 8.51 -11.96 -15.60
N ILE A 223 7.75 -11.51 -14.59
CA ILE A 223 8.01 -10.23 -13.91
C ILE A 223 9.41 -10.23 -13.29
N ALA A 224 9.79 -11.29 -12.58
CA ALA A 224 11.09 -11.41 -11.92
C ALA A 224 12.25 -11.56 -12.91
N GLU A 225 12.06 -12.26 -14.03
CA GLU A 225 13.03 -12.40 -15.13
C GLU A 225 13.31 -11.07 -15.82
N GLY A 226 12.32 -10.19 -15.92
CA GLY A 226 12.47 -8.83 -16.37
C GLY A 226 11.36 -8.33 -17.28
N ILE A 227 10.77 -7.24 -16.87
CA ILE A 227 9.74 -6.53 -17.66
C ILE A 227 10.25 -5.14 -18.06
N HIS A 228 9.76 -4.65 -19.21
CA HIS A 228 10.04 -3.28 -19.64
C HIS A 228 9.25 -2.27 -18.79
N ARG A 229 9.99 -1.32 -18.20
CA ARG A 229 9.43 -0.11 -17.59
C ARG A 229 10.03 1.11 -18.25
N GLY A 230 9.28 1.66 -19.20
CA GLY A 230 9.80 2.69 -20.10
C GLY A 230 10.96 2.15 -20.95
N MET A 231 12.14 2.76 -20.86
CA MET A 231 13.34 2.31 -21.59
C MET A 231 14.19 1.30 -20.81
N ASN A 232 13.86 0.99 -19.57
CA ASN A 232 14.64 0.10 -18.73
C ASN A 232 13.98 -1.28 -18.63
N ILE A 233 14.82 -2.32 -18.48
CA ILE A 233 14.38 -3.65 -18.04
C ILE A 233 14.58 -3.70 -16.52
N VAL A 234 13.52 -4.04 -15.80
CA VAL A 234 13.52 -4.17 -14.35
C VAL A 234 13.38 -5.64 -14.01
N SER A 235 14.42 -6.22 -13.38
CA SER A 235 14.50 -7.66 -13.06
C SER A 235 15.14 -7.89 -11.70
N SER A 236 14.91 -9.08 -11.13
CA SER A 236 15.54 -9.53 -9.89
C SER A 236 15.89 -11.00 -9.96
N SER A 237 17.16 -11.31 -10.15
CA SER A 237 17.64 -12.70 -10.21
C SER A 237 17.40 -13.47 -8.89
N VAL A 238 17.35 -12.79 -7.76
CA VAL A 238 17.09 -13.43 -6.46
C VAL A 238 15.61 -13.81 -6.35
N THR A 239 14.70 -12.92 -6.76
CA THR A 239 13.24 -13.20 -6.78
C THR A 239 12.91 -14.26 -7.85
N GLU A 240 13.54 -14.17 -9.03
CA GLU A 240 13.46 -15.19 -10.08
C GLU A 240 13.83 -16.57 -9.53
N MET A 241 14.97 -16.67 -8.84
CA MET A 241 15.43 -17.93 -8.25
C MET A 241 14.45 -18.44 -7.18
N ALA A 242 13.91 -17.56 -6.34
CA ALA A 242 12.92 -17.94 -5.33
C ALA A 242 11.67 -18.56 -5.98
N ILE A 243 11.15 -17.95 -7.05
CA ILE A 243 9.97 -18.45 -7.77
C ILE A 243 10.31 -19.77 -8.49
N LYS A 244 11.45 -19.87 -9.19
CA LYS A 244 11.88 -21.11 -9.87
C LYS A 244 12.00 -22.28 -8.90
N ASN A 245 12.58 -22.06 -7.73
CA ASN A 245 12.69 -23.10 -6.69
C ASN A 245 11.32 -23.63 -6.23
N ILE A 246 10.27 -22.81 -6.25
CA ILE A 246 8.91 -23.26 -5.96
C ILE A 246 8.37 -24.11 -7.13
N LEU A 247 8.47 -23.60 -8.36
CA LEU A 247 7.97 -24.29 -9.56
C LEU A 247 8.65 -25.65 -9.80
N ASP A 248 9.95 -25.76 -9.54
CA ASP A 248 10.73 -27.00 -9.70
C ASP A 248 10.27 -28.11 -8.74
N ARG A 249 9.72 -27.76 -7.57
CA ARG A 249 9.16 -28.73 -6.62
C ARG A 249 7.82 -29.32 -7.09
N PHE A 250 7.10 -28.58 -7.92
CA PHE A 250 5.77 -28.95 -8.41
C PHE A 250 5.73 -28.83 -9.94
N PRO A 251 6.42 -29.76 -10.67
CA PRO A 251 6.40 -29.72 -12.12
C PRO A 251 4.95 -29.76 -12.62
N LEU A 252 4.54 -28.76 -13.39
CA LEU A 252 3.22 -28.73 -14.00
C LEU A 252 3.07 -29.96 -14.93
N PRO A 253 1.91 -30.64 -14.95
CA PRO A 253 1.67 -31.70 -15.91
C PRO A 253 1.81 -31.15 -17.34
N GLN A 254 2.58 -31.86 -18.15
CA GLN A 254 2.83 -31.53 -19.57
C GLN A 254 1.55 -31.64 -20.38
#